data_47d24f1812d8a1bf817bcb260293fa62
#
_entry.id   47d24f1812d8a1bf817bcb260293fa62
#
_cell.length_a   1.000
_cell.length_b   1.000
_cell.length_c   1.000
_cell.angle_alpha   90.00
_cell.angle_beta   90.00
_cell.angle_gamma   90.00
#
_symmetry.space_group_name_H-M   'P 1'
#
loop_
_entity.id
_entity.type
_entity.pdbx_description
1 polymer ?
#
loop_
_entity_poly.entity_id
_entity_poly.type
_entity_poly.pdbx_seq_one_letter_code
_entity_poly.pdbx_strand_id
1 'polypeptide(L)'
;MKTKRPFLLSRDFGFKNHSKFLMRILSLSVLAFAFSFSVFTLSAETKDSNSSIKNALSETASKNQPVVEMQTIPKYQSRFGRTRPVVAVIGDNFMTELTDFVIPYGVLTRSQAADVFALGTEIGTMNLFPAMKIEVQESLSSFDQKFPEGADYVIVPAVHRSENAVLLKWLNIQSSKGATVIGVCDGVWVVANAGLLNGKKATGFWYSLNDLEKKFPNTTWIRNRRYVADGKIVTTTAVTASIPVSLALVEAIVNKEVALKVAKDLGVNDWNPAHDSNRFRLTMSSVYTIVANTISFWSHEEIGIPVFSGMDEIKLALVADAYSRTYRSHAVAVADSSETKIKTLNGLILIPDRNGDPAKSLDRMLPKFDSTPAVTEFDSALKKIGETYGKSTAAFVALLLEYPQS
;
A
#
# COMPACT_ATOMS: atom_id res chain seq x y z
N MET A 1 -24.25 3.85 31.89
CA MET A 1 -23.88 4.91 30.95
C MET A 1 -22.35 4.81 30.80
N LYS A 2 -21.86 4.13 29.75
CA LYS A 2 -20.40 4.01 29.49
C LYS A 2 -19.96 5.32 28.83
N THR A 3 -19.18 6.12 29.54
CA THR A 3 -18.48 7.28 28.96
C THR A 3 -17.50 6.78 27.92
N LYS A 4 -17.86 6.86 26.62
CA LYS A 4 -16.91 6.66 25.52
C LYS A 4 -15.84 7.74 25.67
N ARG A 5 -14.61 7.33 25.99
CA ARG A 5 -13.46 8.23 25.92
C ARG A 5 -13.35 8.70 24.47
N PRO A 6 -13.17 10.00 24.20
CA PRO A 6 -12.94 10.45 22.84
C PRO A 6 -11.71 9.70 22.33
N PHE A 7 -11.85 9.12 21.14
CA PHE A 7 -10.72 8.60 20.37
C PHE A 7 -9.78 9.80 20.16
N LEU A 8 -8.83 9.93 21.07
CA LEU A 8 -7.74 10.87 20.90
C LEU A 8 -7.05 10.41 19.61
N LEU A 9 -7.34 11.15 18.52
CA LEU A 9 -6.38 11.29 17.43
C LEU A 9 -5.07 11.63 18.14
N SER A 10 -4.28 10.60 18.48
CA SER A 10 -2.97 10.84 19.05
C SER A 10 -2.28 11.75 18.03
N ARG A 11 -1.79 12.89 18.49
CA ARG A 11 -1.14 13.92 17.68
C ARG A 11 0.03 13.41 16.83
N ASP A 12 0.29 12.10 16.90
CA ASP A 12 1.42 11.39 16.29
C ASP A 12 1.02 10.49 15.11
N PHE A 13 -0.25 10.45 14.67
CA PHE A 13 -0.69 9.70 13.49
C PHE A 13 -0.51 10.52 12.20
N GLY A 14 0.71 10.74 11.80
CA GLY A 14 0.94 11.50 10.60
C GLY A 14 2.01 10.92 9.68
N PHE A 15 1.66 10.19 8.65
CA PHE A 15 2.40 10.31 7.41
C PHE A 15 2.46 11.80 7.04
N LYS A 16 3.64 12.37 6.78
CA LYS A 16 3.74 13.76 6.29
C LYS A 16 2.81 14.00 5.10
N ASN A 17 2.59 12.98 4.26
CA ASN A 17 1.65 13.00 3.15
C ASN A 17 0.20 12.81 3.60
N HIS A 18 -0.07 12.03 4.66
CA HIS A 18 -1.43 11.86 5.21
C HIS A 18 -1.92 13.12 5.94
N SER A 19 -1.04 13.81 6.67
CA SER A 19 -1.39 15.10 7.28
C SER A 19 -1.58 16.19 6.22
N LYS A 20 -0.80 16.18 5.14
CA LYS A 20 -1.03 17.03 3.96
C LYS A 20 -2.33 16.66 3.23
N PHE A 21 -2.68 15.37 3.19
CA PHE A 21 -3.94 14.88 2.66
C PHE A 21 -5.12 15.37 3.49
N LEU A 22 -5.11 15.19 4.81
CA LEU A 22 -6.14 15.68 5.71
C LEU A 22 -6.19 17.22 5.74
N MET A 23 -5.05 17.93 5.76
CA MET A 23 -5.02 19.39 5.69
C MET A 23 -5.51 19.94 4.35
N ARG A 24 -5.20 19.29 3.22
CA ARG A 24 -5.74 19.68 1.91
C ARG A 24 -7.25 19.42 1.81
N ILE A 25 -7.76 18.35 2.42
CA ILE A 25 -9.19 18.07 2.52
C ILE A 25 -9.89 19.12 3.40
N LEU A 26 -9.34 19.43 4.57
CA LEU A 26 -9.87 20.47 5.46
C LEU A 26 -9.81 21.85 4.82
N SER A 27 -8.75 22.20 4.09
CA SER A 27 -8.66 23.48 3.37
C SER A 27 -9.64 23.57 2.20
N LEU A 28 -9.88 22.46 1.47
CA LEU A 28 -10.88 22.38 0.40
C LEU A 28 -12.31 22.44 0.95
N SER A 29 -12.59 21.86 2.12
CA SER A 29 -13.91 21.92 2.75
C SER A 29 -14.23 23.32 3.30
N VAL A 30 -13.24 24.06 3.82
CA VAL A 30 -13.41 25.46 4.24
C VAL A 30 -13.65 26.37 3.04
N LEU A 31 -12.97 26.13 1.89
CA LEU A 31 -13.23 26.87 0.64
C LEU A 31 -14.60 26.51 0.03
N ALA A 32 -15.05 25.25 0.10
CA ALA A 32 -16.37 24.85 -0.40
C ALA A 32 -17.51 25.45 0.44
N PHE A 33 -17.32 25.61 1.75
CA PHE A 33 -18.31 26.26 2.64
C PHE A 33 -18.38 27.77 2.41
N ALA A 34 -17.27 28.42 2.04
CA ALA A 34 -17.25 29.85 1.66
C ALA A 34 -17.89 30.12 0.29
N PHE A 35 -17.83 29.14 -0.64
CA PHE A 35 -18.43 29.29 -1.98
C PHE A 35 -19.94 29.03 -2.02
N SER A 36 -20.48 28.29 -1.04
CA SER A 36 -21.94 28.00 -0.99
C SER A 36 -22.79 29.18 -0.52
N PHE A 37 -22.19 30.27 -0.03
CA PHE A 37 -22.92 31.46 0.42
C PHE A 37 -22.94 32.64 -0.58
N SER A 38 -22.28 32.48 -1.75
CA SER A 38 -22.14 33.59 -2.73
C SER A 38 -22.82 33.35 -4.08
N VAL A 39 -23.65 32.32 -4.25
CA VAL A 39 -24.38 32.07 -5.52
C VAL A 39 -25.89 32.18 -5.26
N PHE A 40 -26.33 33.36 -4.86
CA PHE A 40 -27.71 33.83 -5.08
C PHE A 40 -27.61 35.27 -5.56
N THR A 41 -27.56 35.45 -6.85
CA THR A 41 -27.90 36.56 -7.72
C THR A 41 -26.92 36.61 -8.90
N LEU A 42 -27.32 36.09 -10.02
CA LEU A 42 -27.31 36.72 -11.35
C LEU A 42 -27.97 35.79 -12.37
N SER A 43 -29.18 36.18 -12.73
CA SER A 43 -29.85 35.66 -13.92
C SER A 43 -29.43 36.46 -15.15
N ALA A 44 -29.47 35.82 -16.28
CA ALA A 44 -29.73 36.32 -17.62
C ALA A 44 -28.56 36.42 -18.61
N GLU A 45 -28.82 35.69 -19.70
CA GLU A 45 -28.39 35.92 -21.09
C GLU A 45 -26.95 35.60 -21.50
N THR A 46 -26.79 34.56 -22.32
CA THR A 46 -26.45 34.75 -23.72
C THR A 46 -26.41 33.44 -24.52
N LYS A 47 -26.77 33.61 -25.79
CA LYS A 47 -26.96 32.67 -26.87
C LYS A 47 -25.72 31.92 -27.37
N ASP A 48 -26.02 30.73 -27.87
CA ASP A 48 -25.41 29.99 -29.00
C ASP A 48 -24.03 30.42 -29.57
N SER A 49 -23.03 29.58 -29.26
CA SER A 49 -21.89 29.33 -30.17
C SER A 49 -21.13 28.05 -29.76
N ASN A 50 -21.77 26.88 -29.82
CA ASN A 50 -21.15 25.65 -29.26
C ASN A 50 -21.26 24.42 -30.18
N SER A 51 -21.19 24.59 -31.52
CA SER A 51 -21.19 23.43 -32.43
C SER A 51 -19.90 23.20 -33.23
N SER A 52 -18.96 24.17 -33.25
CA SER A 52 -17.76 24.04 -34.10
C SER A 52 -16.47 23.61 -33.33
N ILE A 53 -16.46 23.61 -31.98
CA ILE A 53 -15.25 23.27 -31.22
C ILE A 53 -15.20 21.80 -30.82
N LYS A 54 -16.34 21.10 -30.80
CA LYS A 54 -16.39 19.68 -30.42
C LYS A 54 -15.79 18.72 -31.45
N ASN A 55 -15.76 19.07 -32.72
CA ASN A 55 -15.22 18.17 -33.76
C ASN A 55 -13.72 18.32 -34.01
N ALA A 56 -13.09 19.40 -33.56
CA ALA A 56 -11.64 19.60 -33.70
C ALA A 56 -10.82 18.97 -32.55
N LEU A 57 -11.43 18.65 -31.40
CA LEU A 57 -10.73 18.08 -30.23
C LEU A 57 -10.81 16.55 -30.17
N SER A 58 -11.61 15.89 -30.99
CA SER A 58 -11.72 14.41 -30.97
C SER A 58 -10.76 13.69 -31.93
N GLU A 59 -10.16 14.39 -32.90
CA GLU A 59 -9.27 13.74 -33.88
C GLU A 59 -7.78 13.86 -33.60
N THR A 60 -7.34 14.69 -32.65
CA THR A 60 -5.91 14.90 -32.36
C THR A 60 -5.41 14.10 -31.13
N ALA A 61 -6.27 13.39 -30.40
CA ALA A 61 -5.89 12.67 -29.17
C ALA A 61 -5.56 11.17 -29.39
N SER A 62 -5.59 10.67 -30.60
CA SER A 62 -5.44 9.20 -30.86
C SER A 62 -4.23 8.79 -31.70
N LYS A 63 -3.24 9.63 -31.93
CA LYS A 63 -2.05 9.21 -32.69
C LYS A 63 -0.78 9.68 -32.00
N ASN A 64 0.03 8.73 -31.55
CA ASN A 64 1.42 8.84 -31.05
C ASN A 64 1.62 8.97 -29.51
N GLN A 65 1.09 8.03 -28.73
CA GLN A 65 1.91 7.59 -27.60
C GLN A 65 2.93 6.57 -28.14
N PRO A 66 4.23 6.77 -27.92
CA PRO A 66 5.22 5.74 -28.26
C PRO A 66 4.81 4.46 -27.53
N VAL A 67 4.78 3.33 -28.22
CA VAL A 67 4.65 2.02 -27.60
C VAL A 67 5.85 1.90 -26.67
N VAL A 68 5.64 2.21 -25.39
CA VAL A 68 6.67 2.02 -24.36
C VAL A 68 6.87 0.51 -24.30
N GLU A 69 7.98 0.07 -24.87
CA GLU A 69 8.42 -1.32 -24.81
C GLU A 69 8.25 -1.78 -23.35
N MET A 70 7.43 -2.80 -23.13
CA MET A 70 7.12 -3.28 -21.78
C MET A 70 8.41 -3.83 -21.19
N GLN A 71 9.10 -3.03 -20.39
CA GLN A 71 10.25 -3.51 -19.64
C GLN A 71 9.72 -4.46 -18.56
N THR A 72 9.95 -5.73 -18.76
CA THR A 72 9.69 -6.78 -17.78
C THR A 72 10.75 -6.73 -16.68
N ILE A 73 10.43 -7.21 -15.49
CA ILE A 73 11.44 -7.42 -14.45
C ILE A 73 12.47 -8.38 -15.01
N PRO A 74 13.79 -8.01 -15.00
CA PRO A 74 14.82 -8.88 -15.54
C PRO A 74 14.85 -10.24 -14.84
N LYS A 75 15.05 -11.32 -15.61
CA LYS A 75 15.20 -12.65 -15.05
C LYS A 75 16.35 -12.70 -14.06
N TYR A 76 16.13 -13.39 -12.95
CA TYR A 76 17.16 -13.59 -11.93
C TYR A 76 18.38 -14.31 -12.53
N GLN A 77 19.54 -13.79 -12.24
CA GLN A 77 20.80 -14.43 -12.50
C GLN A 77 21.51 -14.68 -11.17
N SER A 78 21.87 -15.94 -10.92
CA SER A 78 22.54 -16.33 -9.68
C SER A 78 23.80 -15.49 -9.46
N ARG A 79 23.94 -15.00 -8.23
CA ARG A 79 25.06 -14.18 -7.78
C ARG A 79 25.68 -14.79 -6.53
N PHE A 80 26.97 -14.57 -6.34
CA PHE A 80 27.69 -14.97 -5.11
C PHE A 80 27.58 -16.47 -4.78
N GLY A 81 27.40 -17.33 -5.80
CA GLY A 81 27.21 -18.78 -5.58
C GLY A 81 25.90 -19.17 -4.93
N ARG A 82 24.93 -18.25 -4.80
CA ARG A 82 23.63 -18.54 -4.20
C ARG A 82 22.75 -19.37 -5.13
N THR A 83 22.15 -20.42 -4.61
CA THR A 83 21.17 -21.25 -5.33
C THR A 83 19.79 -20.60 -5.35
N ARG A 84 19.50 -19.75 -4.37
CA ARG A 84 18.27 -18.96 -4.23
C ARG A 84 18.62 -17.50 -3.96
N PRO A 85 17.88 -16.54 -4.52
CA PRO A 85 18.11 -15.14 -4.21
C PRO A 85 17.75 -14.81 -2.77
N VAL A 86 18.48 -13.86 -2.20
CA VAL A 86 18.20 -13.26 -0.91
C VAL A 86 17.39 -11.98 -1.12
N VAL A 87 16.21 -11.93 -0.52
CA VAL A 87 15.28 -10.80 -0.59
C VAL A 87 15.16 -10.13 0.76
N ALA A 88 15.41 -8.83 0.81
CA ALA A 88 15.21 -8.00 1.98
C ALA A 88 13.92 -7.18 1.81
N VAL A 89 12.92 -7.40 2.66
CA VAL A 89 11.75 -6.51 2.78
C VAL A 89 12.05 -5.57 3.95
N ILE A 90 12.27 -4.29 3.67
CA ILE A 90 12.77 -3.34 4.66
C ILE A 90 11.67 -2.43 5.19
N GLY A 91 11.76 -2.00 6.44
CA GLY A 91 10.85 -1.03 7.02
C GLY A 91 11.51 -0.13 8.06
N ASP A 92 10.83 0.96 8.38
CA ASP A 92 11.14 1.81 9.53
C ASP A 92 10.32 1.32 10.73
N ASN A 93 11.00 0.93 11.83
CA ASN A 93 10.32 0.44 13.04
C ASN A 93 9.29 1.42 13.59
N PHE A 94 9.50 2.73 13.35
CA PHE A 94 8.55 3.75 13.78
C PHE A 94 7.18 3.56 13.14
N MET A 95 7.14 3.42 11.79
CA MET A 95 5.89 3.18 11.06
C MET A 95 6.15 2.85 9.59
N THR A 96 5.70 1.67 9.17
CA THR A 96 5.77 1.15 7.79
C THR A 96 4.36 0.80 7.32
N GLU A 97 4.05 0.96 6.06
CA GLU A 97 2.75 0.60 5.50
C GLU A 97 2.56 -0.92 5.51
N LEU A 98 1.40 -1.35 6.04
CA LEU A 98 1.08 -2.75 6.35
C LEU A 98 1.12 -3.65 5.13
N THR A 99 0.35 -3.31 4.10
CA THR A 99 0.19 -4.17 2.93
C THR A 99 1.39 -4.12 1.99
N ASP A 100 2.06 -2.97 1.89
CA ASP A 100 3.29 -2.82 1.10
C ASP A 100 4.44 -3.69 1.65
N PHE A 101 4.43 -3.95 2.97
CA PHE A 101 5.42 -4.79 3.63
C PHE A 101 5.01 -6.28 3.63
N VAL A 102 3.79 -6.57 4.11
CA VAL A 102 3.35 -7.96 4.38
C VAL A 102 3.07 -8.72 3.10
N ILE A 103 2.49 -8.07 2.08
CA ILE A 103 2.12 -8.77 0.83
C ILE A 103 3.36 -9.26 0.07
N PRO A 104 4.36 -8.43 -0.25
CA PRO A 104 5.56 -8.94 -0.91
C PRO A 104 6.29 -10.00 -0.10
N TYR A 105 6.42 -9.80 1.22
CA TYR A 105 7.00 -10.80 2.11
C TYR A 105 6.26 -12.15 1.99
N GLY A 106 4.96 -12.15 2.16
CA GLY A 106 4.14 -13.36 2.14
C GLY A 106 4.11 -14.05 0.78
N VAL A 107 3.97 -13.30 -0.32
CA VAL A 107 3.97 -13.84 -1.70
C VAL A 107 5.30 -14.51 -2.03
N LEU A 108 6.41 -13.85 -1.76
CA LEU A 108 7.74 -14.34 -2.06
C LEU A 108 8.12 -15.56 -1.20
N THR A 109 7.78 -15.53 0.10
CA THR A 109 8.01 -16.66 1.00
C THR A 109 7.17 -17.86 0.60
N ARG A 110 5.87 -17.65 0.32
CA ARG A 110 4.92 -18.70 -0.11
C ARG A 110 5.35 -19.38 -1.42
N SER A 111 5.95 -18.62 -2.33
CA SER A 111 6.45 -19.16 -3.59
C SER A 111 7.64 -20.09 -3.43
N GLN A 112 8.33 -20.04 -2.28
CA GLN A 112 9.61 -20.72 -2.03
C GLN A 112 10.72 -20.37 -3.06
N ALA A 113 10.54 -19.26 -3.79
CA ALA A 113 11.47 -18.81 -4.84
C ALA A 113 12.74 -18.19 -4.27
N ALA A 114 12.70 -17.68 -3.04
CA ALA A 114 13.75 -16.87 -2.44
C ALA A 114 13.87 -17.11 -0.92
N ASP A 115 15.01 -16.71 -0.37
CA ASP A 115 15.19 -16.57 1.07
C ASP A 115 14.82 -15.13 1.46
N VAL A 116 13.65 -14.97 2.11
CA VAL A 116 13.03 -13.66 2.36
C VAL A 116 13.20 -13.27 3.83
N PHE A 117 13.65 -12.03 4.06
CA PHE A 117 13.90 -11.48 5.38
C PHE A 117 13.07 -10.22 5.62
N ALA A 118 12.36 -10.17 6.75
CA ALA A 118 11.65 -9.00 7.25
C ALA A 118 12.61 -8.16 8.10
N LEU A 119 13.05 -7.01 7.58
CA LEU A 119 14.08 -6.18 8.18
C LEU A 119 13.52 -4.87 8.73
N GLY A 120 14.00 -4.48 9.90
CA GLY A 120 13.77 -3.16 10.47
C GLY A 120 15.05 -2.32 10.53
N THR A 121 14.91 -1.03 10.79
CA THR A 121 16.06 -0.15 11.09
C THR A 121 16.81 -0.60 12.35
N GLU A 122 16.09 -1.26 13.25
CA GLU A 122 16.61 -1.85 14.50
C GLU A 122 15.88 -3.16 14.84
N ILE A 123 16.43 -3.97 15.71
CA ILE A 123 15.76 -5.16 16.26
C ILE A 123 14.59 -4.74 17.15
N GLY A 124 13.51 -5.50 17.13
CA GLY A 124 12.33 -5.29 17.98
C GLY A 124 11.05 -5.11 17.20
N THR A 125 10.12 -4.38 17.80
CA THR A 125 8.80 -4.16 17.24
C THR A 125 8.83 -3.14 16.08
N MET A 126 8.13 -3.46 14.99
CA MET A 126 7.79 -2.54 13.92
C MET A 126 6.30 -2.27 13.95
N ASN A 127 5.92 -0.99 14.01
CA ASN A 127 4.52 -0.60 13.87
C ASN A 127 4.15 -0.57 12.38
N LEU A 128 3.05 -1.22 12.03
CA LEU A 128 2.51 -1.22 10.68
C LEU A 128 1.29 -0.29 10.61
N PHE A 129 1.22 0.51 9.56
CA PHE A 129 0.12 1.45 9.32
C PHE A 129 -0.85 0.85 8.29
N PRO A 130 -2.15 0.94 8.48
CA PRO A 130 -2.87 1.65 9.54
C PRO A 130 -3.12 0.82 10.80
N ALA A 131 -2.68 -0.42 10.86
CA ALA A 131 -2.92 -1.33 11.96
C ALA A 131 -1.81 -2.38 12.06
N MET A 132 -1.75 -3.10 13.16
CA MET A 132 -0.88 -4.24 13.41
C MET A 132 0.55 -3.88 13.82
N LYS A 133 1.20 -4.84 14.43
CA LYS A 133 2.61 -4.79 14.83
C LYS A 133 3.27 -6.13 14.56
N ILE A 134 4.51 -6.08 14.12
CA ILE A 134 5.33 -7.27 13.95
C ILE A 134 6.65 -7.15 14.73
N GLU A 135 7.25 -8.27 15.01
CA GLU A 135 8.66 -8.32 15.41
C GLU A 135 9.50 -8.52 14.15
N VAL A 136 10.49 -7.66 13.94
CA VAL A 136 11.40 -7.81 12.80
C VAL A 136 12.30 -9.03 13.00
N GLN A 137 12.62 -9.72 11.91
CA GLN A 137 13.48 -10.89 11.95
C GLN A 137 14.94 -10.52 12.14
N GLU A 138 15.36 -9.42 11.49
CA GLU A 138 16.73 -8.92 11.51
C GLU A 138 16.72 -7.38 11.44
N SER A 139 17.76 -6.75 12.01
CA SER A 139 18.04 -5.35 11.70
C SER A 139 18.80 -5.23 10.38
N LEU A 140 18.79 -4.02 9.79
CA LEU A 140 19.62 -3.75 8.60
C LEU A 140 21.10 -4.08 8.85
N SER A 141 21.61 -3.80 10.06
CA SER A 141 23.02 -4.05 10.41
C SER A 141 23.32 -5.54 10.62
N SER A 142 22.42 -6.31 11.25
CA SER A 142 22.61 -7.76 11.41
C SER A 142 22.49 -8.50 10.08
N PHE A 143 21.62 -8.01 9.18
CA PHE A 143 21.53 -8.54 7.83
C PHE A 143 22.84 -8.33 7.05
N ASP A 144 23.48 -7.15 7.15
CA ASP A 144 24.75 -6.89 6.45
C ASP A 144 25.90 -7.77 6.98
N GLN A 145 25.88 -8.14 8.27
CA GLN A 145 26.84 -9.11 8.84
C GLN A 145 26.63 -10.52 8.28
N LYS A 146 25.37 -10.91 8.11
CA LYS A 146 24.99 -12.24 7.60
C LYS A 146 25.19 -12.36 6.09
N PHE A 147 24.98 -11.27 5.36
CA PHE A 147 25.09 -11.18 3.91
C PHE A 147 25.97 -10.00 3.48
N PRO A 148 27.30 -10.11 3.70
CA PRO A 148 28.24 -9.01 3.41
C PRO A 148 28.24 -8.60 1.92
N GLU A 149 27.89 -9.51 1.00
CA GLU A 149 27.75 -9.23 -0.44
C GLU A 149 26.46 -8.47 -0.77
N GLY A 150 25.53 -8.37 0.19
CA GLY A 150 24.23 -7.70 0.05
C GLY A 150 23.10 -8.60 -0.43
N ALA A 151 21.92 -8.02 -0.55
CA ALA A 151 20.72 -8.64 -1.07
C ALA A 151 20.74 -8.76 -2.59
N ASP A 152 19.96 -9.70 -3.15
CA ASP A 152 19.66 -9.75 -4.58
C ASP A 152 18.51 -8.82 -4.93
N TYR A 153 17.51 -8.73 -4.04
CA TYR A 153 16.37 -7.84 -4.16
C TYR A 153 16.09 -7.11 -2.85
N VAL A 154 15.71 -5.85 -2.95
CA VAL A 154 15.26 -5.03 -1.80
C VAL A 154 13.86 -4.51 -2.09
N ILE A 155 12.88 -4.92 -1.28
CA ILE A 155 11.52 -4.40 -1.31
C ILE A 155 11.44 -3.23 -0.35
N VAL A 156 10.99 -2.08 -0.85
CA VAL A 156 10.91 -0.81 -0.14
C VAL A 156 9.46 -0.38 -0.03
N PRO A 157 8.76 -0.72 1.05
CA PRO A 157 7.41 -0.24 1.35
C PRO A 157 7.36 1.26 1.60
N ALA A 158 6.16 1.82 1.60
CA ALA A 158 5.95 3.16 2.14
C ALA A 158 6.29 3.19 3.63
N VAL A 159 7.02 4.22 4.05
CA VAL A 159 7.37 4.48 5.44
C VAL A 159 7.02 5.90 5.81
N HIS A 160 6.70 6.14 7.09
CA HIS A 160 6.36 7.49 7.55
C HIS A 160 7.52 8.48 7.35
N ARG A 161 8.76 8.04 7.59
CA ARG A 161 9.97 8.85 7.47
C ARG A 161 10.73 8.50 6.19
N SER A 162 10.19 8.88 5.02
CA SER A 162 10.80 8.58 3.70
C SER A 162 12.20 9.19 3.50
N GLU A 163 12.63 10.09 4.38
CA GLU A 163 13.97 10.71 4.40
C GLU A 163 14.85 10.15 5.53
N ASN A 164 14.49 9.00 6.15
CA ASN A 164 15.29 8.37 7.18
C ASN A 164 16.69 8.03 6.66
N ALA A 165 17.71 8.72 7.19
CA ALA A 165 19.09 8.60 6.71
C ALA A 165 19.66 7.19 6.80
N VAL A 166 19.22 6.38 7.79
CA VAL A 166 19.64 4.98 7.94
C VAL A 166 19.14 4.15 6.76
N LEU A 167 17.84 4.28 6.42
CA LEU A 167 17.24 3.58 5.27
C LEU A 167 17.89 4.03 3.95
N LEU A 168 18.04 5.34 3.73
CA LEU A 168 18.60 5.87 2.49
C LEU A 168 20.05 5.41 2.28
N LYS A 169 20.87 5.48 3.34
CA LYS A 169 22.27 5.03 3.28
C LYS A 169 22.34 3.53 2.97
N TRP A 170 21.57 2.72 3.70
CA TRP A 170 21.58 1.27 3.52
C TRP A 170 21.10 0.88 2.11
N LEU A 171 20.03 1.51 1.63
CA LEU A 171 19.49 1.26 0.29
C LEU A 171 20.51 1.59 -0.82
N ASN A 172 21.23 2.70 -0.69
CA ASN A 172 22.32 3.06 -1.62
C ASN A 172 23.45 2.02 -1.62
N ILE A 173 23.83 1.50 -0.45
CA ILE A 173 24.84 0.44 -0.33
C ILE A 173 24.34 -0.83 -1.02
N GLN A 174 23.10 -1.28 -0.79
CA GLN A 174 22.56 -2.46 -1.44
C GLN A 174 22.48 -2.30 -2.97
N SER A 175 22.03 -1.14 -3.43
CA SER A 175 21.97 -0.80 -4.85
C SER A 175 23.38 -0.81 -5.48
N SER A 176 24.40 -0.24 -4.83
CA SER A 176 25.79 -0.25 -5.30
C SER A 176 26.39 -1.65 -5.36
N LYS A 177 25.98 -2.54 -4.46
CA LYS A 177 26.28 -3.98 -4.50
C LYS A 177 25.52 -4.73 -5.60
N GLY A 178 24.63 -4.04 -6.31
CA GLY A 178 23.89 -4.52 -7.48
C GLY A 178 22.58 -5.21 -7.15
N ALA A 179 21.98 -4.95 -6.00
CA ALA A 179 20.61 -5.37 -5.70
C ALA A 179 19.61 -4.72 -6.67
N THR A 180 18.54 -5.45 -7.00
CA THR A 180 17.36 -4.88 -7.64
C THR A 180 16.47 -4.27 -6.56
N VAL A 181 16.14 -2.98 -6.70
CA VAL A 181 15.32 -2.22 -5.73
C VAL A 181 13.90 -2.10 -6.24
N ILE A 182 12.94 -2.50 -5.42
CA ILE A 182 11.51 -2.45 -5.73
C ILE A 182 10.83 -1.47 -4.76
N GLY A 183 10.51 -0.26 -5.22
CA GLY A 183 9.74 0.72 -4.45
C GLY A 183 8.24 0.46 -4.61
N VAL A 184 7.56 0.14 -3.52
CA VAL A 184 6.12 -0.18 -3.52
C VAL A 184 5.34 1.03 -3.01
N CYS A 185 4.32 1.44 -3.76
CA CYS A 185 3.44 2.56 -3.38
C CYS A 185 4.25 3.85 -3.09
N ASP A 186 4.04 4.48 -1.95
CA ASP A 186 4.83 5.63 -1.47
C ASP A 186 6.25 5.24 -0.98
N GLY A 187 6.64 3.96 -1.01
CA GLY A 187 8.03 3.53 -0.90
C GLY A 187 8.91 4.11 -2.02
N VAL A 188 8.28 4.52 -3.12
CA VAL A 188 8.93 5.26 -4.22
C VAL A 188 9.57 6.56 -3.74
N TRP A 189 9.02 7.22 -2.70
CA TRP A 189 9.66 8.39 -2.07
C TRP A 189 11.02 8.05 -1.47
N VAL A 190 11.15 6.90 -0.81
CA VAL A 190 12.44 6.44 -0.25
C VAL A 190 13.45 6.22 -1.35
N VAL A 191 13.05 5.53 -2.43
CA VAL A 191 13.90 5.24 -3.58
C VAL A 191 14.33 6.53 -4.30
N ALA A 192 13.41 7.50 -4.42
CA ALA A 192 13.68 8.81 -5.01
C ALA A 192 14.60 9.66 -4.13
N ASN A 193 14.35 9.71 -2.80
CA ASN A 193 15.20 10.43 -1.85
C ASN A 193 16.61 9.81 -1.75
N ALA A 194 16.76 8.51 -2.00
CA ALA A 194 18.07 7.86 -2.14
C ALA A 194 18.79 8.23 -3.47
N GLY A 195 18.14 8.99 -4.37
CA GLY A 195 18.72 9.39 -5.65
C GLY A 195 18.68 8.31 -6.75
N LEU A 196 18.07 7.15 -6.47
CA LEU A 196 18.07 5.98 -7.36
C LEU A 196 17.15 6.12 -8.58
N LEU A 197 16.30 7.15 -8.61
CA LEU A 197 15.40 7.42 -9.74
C LEU A 197 15.94 8.44 -10.75
N ASN A 198 17.10 9.03 -10.54
CA ASN A 198 17.70 9.98 -11.48
C ASN A 198 17.92 9.33 -12.85
N GLY A 199 17.33 9.90 -13.92
CA GLY A 199 17.41 9.39 -15.28
C GLY A 199 16.66 8.08 -15.52
N LYS A 200 15.80 7.66 -14.59
CA LYS A 200 15.02 6.42 -14.67
C LYS A 200 13.56 6.68 -15.06
N LYS A 201 12.93 5.64 -15.64
CA LYS A 201 11.47 5.55 -15.76
C LYS A 201 10.91 4.98 -14.47
N ALA A 202 9.86 5.60 -13.93
CA ALA A 202 9.22 5.18 -12.69
C ALA A 202 7.71 5.45 -12.72
N THR A 203 6.98 4.79 -11.85
CA THR A 203 5.60 5.13 -11.49
C THR A 203 5.51 5.29 -9.96
N GLY A 204 4.36 5.68 -9.46
CA GLY A 204 4.13 5.84 -8.01
C GLY A 204 2.65 5.89 -7.70
N PHE A 205 2.33 6.00 -6.43
CA PHE A 205 0.97 6.11 -5.95
C PHE A 205 0.25 7.31 -6.60
N TRP A 206 -0.95 7.08 -7.14
CA TRP A 206 -1.68 8.07 -7.92
C TRP A 206 -1.83 9.43 -7.21
N TYR A 207 -1.99 9.40 -5.88
CA TYR A 207 -2.15 10.61 -5.08
C TYR A 207 -0.84 11.40 -4.95
N SER A 208 0.28 10.72 -4.80
CA SER A 208 1.61 11.31 -4.61
C SER A 208 2.32 11.66 -5.90
N LEU A 209 1.87 11.11 -7.04
CA LEU A 209 2.61 11.16 -8.30
C LEU A 209 2.91 12.58 -8.79
N ASN A 210 1.96 13.51 -8.65
CA ASN A 210 2.18 14.91 -9.05
C ASN A 210 3.22 15.62 -8.16
N ASP A 211 3.32 15.27 -6.89
CA ASP A 211 4.33 15.84 -5.98
C ASP A 211 5.70 15.18 -6.22
N LEU A 212 5.73 13.89 -6.56
CA LEU A 212 6.94 13.19 -7.02
C LEU A 212 7.49 13.81 -8.30
N GLU A 213 6.66 14.07 -9.30
CA GLU A 213 7.03 14.74 -10.56
C GLU A 213 7.69 16.10 -10.31
N LYS A 214 7.13 16.90 -9.40
CA LYS A 214 7.66 18.23 -9.06
C LYS A 214 8.98 18.14 -8.31
N LYS A 215 9.11 17.20 -7.35
CA LYS A 215 10.31 17.08 -6.50
C LYS A 215 11.48 16.41 -7.21
N PHE A 216 11.19 15.48 -8.15
CA PHE A 216 12.19 14.68 -8.86
C PHE A 216 12.03 14.81 -10.38
N PRO A 217 12.32 15.99 -10.96
CA PRO A 217 12.10 16.28 -12.38
C PRO A 217 13.03 15.50 -13.33
N ASN A 218 14.12 14.93 -12.82
CA ASN A 218 15.05 14.09 -13.60
C ASN A 218 14.56 12.65 -13.76
N THR A 219 13.37 12.31 -13.25
CA THR A 219 12.73 11.00 -13.40
C THR A 219 11.64 11.09 -14.46
N THR A 220 11.59 10.11 -15.37
CA THR A 220 10.49 10.00 -16.33
C THR A 220 9.32 9.26 -15.70
N TRP A 221 8.29 9.98 -15.31
CA TRP A 221 7.13 9.40 -14.63
C TRP A 221 6.13 8.82 -15.62
N ILE A 222 5.81 7.53 -15.44
CA ILE A 222 4.93 6.76 -16.32
C ILE A 222 3.58 6.55 -15.62
N ARG A 223 2.49 6.89 -16.30
CA ARG A 223 1.11 6.68 -15.84
C ARG A 223 0.51 5.43 -16.49
N ASN A 224 -0.61 4.98 -16.00
CA ASN A 224 -1.35 3.83 -16.50
C ASN A 224 -0.54 2.52 -16.49
N ARG A 225 0.28 2.35 -15.45
CA ARG A 225 1.03 1.12 -15.17
C ARG A 225 0.95 0.79 -13.69
N ARG A 226 0.65 -0.46 -13.35
CA ARG A 226 0.72 -0.96 -11.97
C ARG A 226 2.15 -0.95 -11.46
N TYR A 227 3.10 -1.28 -12.33
CA TYR A 227 4.51 -1.20 -12.04
C TYR A 227 5.31 -0.87 -13.29
N VAL A 228 6.48 -0.29 -13.09
CA VAL A 228 7.46 0.07 -14.11
C VAL A 228 8.81 -0.49 -13.69
N ALA A 229 9.48 -1.23 -14.59
CA ALA A 229 10.84 -1.70 -14.40
C ALA A 229 11.78 -0.92 -15.32
N ASP A 230 12.88 -0.40 -14.79
CA ASP A 230 13.96 0.24 -15.55
C ASP A 230 15.31 -0.27 -15.02
N GLY A 231 15.83 -1.32 -15.67
CA GLY A 231 17.02 -2.03 -15.23
C GLY A 231 16.78 -2.70 -13.87
N LYS A 232 17.57 -2.30 -12.87
CA LYS A 232 17.48 -2.82 -11.50
C LYS A 232 16.60 -1.98 -10.58
N ILE A 233 15.80 -1.07 -11.12
CA ILE A 233 14.84 -0.29 -10.37
C ILE A 233 13.44 -0.66 -10.84
N VAL A 234 12.58 -1.03 -9.91
CA VAL A 234 11.16 -1.30 -10.13
C VAL A 234 10.36 -0.40 -9.20
N THR A 235 9.31 0.22 -9.71
CA THR A 235 8.41 1.05 -8.92
C THR A 235 6.97 0.67 -9.18
N THR A 236 6.10 0.79 -8.17
CA THR A 236 4.69 0.42 -8.33
C THR A 236 3.76 1.58 -7.96
N THR A 237 2.50 1.45 -8.36
CA THR A 237 1.40 2.28 -7.84
C THR A 237 1.04 1.85 -6.41
N ALA A 238 -0.24 1.95 -6.00
CA ALA A 238 -0.69 1.70 -4.63
C ALA A 238 -0.67 0.22 -4.22
N VAL A 239 -1.21 0.01 -3.04
CA VAL A 239 -1.31 -1.24 -2.28
C VAL A 239 -1.67 -2.47 -3.13
N THR A 240 -2.70 -2.38 -3.98
CA THR A 240 -3.13 -3.54 -4.78
C THR A 240 -2.15 -3.92 -5.88
N ALA A 241 -1.18 -3.05 -6.22
CA ALA A 241 -0.09 -3.38 -7.12
C ALA A 241 1.01 -4.24 -6.46
N SER A 242 1.01 -4.37 -5.12
CA SER A 242 1.96 -5.21 -4.37
C SER A 242 1.86 -6.68 -4.75
N ILE A 243 0.64 -7.20 -4.96
CA ILE A 243 0.44 -8.59 -5.40
C ILE A 243 0.97 -8.80 -6.83
N PRO A 244 0.54 -8.03 -7.87
CA PRO A 244 1.05 -8.16 -9.22
C PRO A 244 2.57 -8.06 -9.34
N VAL A 245 3.21 -7.08 -8.69
CA VAL A 245 4.66 -6.94 -8.77
C VAL A 245 5.39 -8.10 -8.10
N SER A 246 4.85 -8.62 -6.97
CA SER A 246 5.43 -9.76 -6.29
C SER A 246 5.31 -11.04 -7.11
N LEU A 247 4.17 -11.26 -7.79
CA LEU A 247 3.97 -12.38 -8.72
C LEU A 247 4.89 -12.26 -9.95
N ALA A 248 5.04 -11.06 -10.51
CA ALA A 248 5.97 -10.79 -11.60
C ALA A 248 7.43 -11.04 -11.17
N LEU A 249 7.77 -10.74 -9.90
CA LEU A 249 9.08 -11.04 -9.34
C LEU A 249 9.28 -12.55 -9.16
N VAL A 250 8.27 -13.30 -8.69
CA VAL A 250 8.30 -14.78 -8.64
C VAL A 250 8.54 -15.37 -10.03
N GLU A 251 7.82 -14.87 -11.04
CA GLU A 251 7.99 -15.27 -12.44
C GLU A 251 9.42 -15.00 -12.94
N ALA A 252 9.98 -13.83 -12.60
CA ALA A 252 11.35 -13.47 -12.99
C ALA A 252 12.43 -14.28 -12.25
N ILE A 253 12.18 -14.69 -11.01
CA ILE A 253 13.11 -15.48 -10.20
C ILE A 253 13.10 -16.97 -10.62
N VAL A 254 11.91 -17.53 -10.79
CA VAL A 254 11.75 -18.96 -11.10
C VAL A 254 11.13 -19.16 -12.47
N ASN A 255 9.81 -19.03 -12.59
CA ASN A 255 9.05 -19.17 -13.83
C ASN A 255 7.57 -18.80 -13.62
N LYS A 256 6.84 -18.80 -14.74
CA LYS A 256 5.41 -18.47 -14.77
C LYS A 256 4.54 -19.51 -14.04
N GLU A 257 4.92 -20.77 -14.06
CA GLU A 257 4.16 -21.88 -13.45
C GLU A 257 4.08 -21.72 -11.92
N VAL A 258 5.21 -21.35 -11.29
CA VAL A 258 5.26 -21.07 -9.84
C VAL A 258 4.44 -19.83 -9.51
N ALA A 259 4.54 -18.76 -10.31
CA ALA A 259 3.75 -17.55 -10.14
C ALA A 259 2.24 -17.83 -10.26
N LEU A 260 1.81 -18.65 -11.25
CA LEU A 260 0.42 -19.07 -11.44
C LEU A 260 -0.12 -19.84 -10.23
N LYS A 261 0.67 -20.73 -9.64
CA LYS A 261 0.27 -21.47 -8.44
C LYS A 261 -0.01 -20.51 -7.29
N VAL A 262 0.93 -19.58 -7.00
CA VAL A 262 0.74 -18.61 -5.94
C VAL A 262 -0.43 -17.66 -6.24
N ALA A 263 -0.58 -17.20 -7.48
CA ALA A 263 -1.70 -16.37 -7.91
C ALA A 263 -3.05 -17.05 -7.65
N LYS A 264 -3.18 -18.34 -8.00
CA LYS A 264 -4.38 -19.14 -7.74
C LYS A 264 -4.69 -19.25 -6.25
N ASP A 265 -3.68 -19.48 -5.41
CA ASP A 265 -3.83 -19.57 -3.95
C ASP A 265 -4.30 -18.24 -3.34
N LEU A 266 -3.93 -17.12 -3.96
CA LEU A 266 -4.35 -15.78 -3.55
C LEU A 266 -5.70 -15.34 -4.14
N GLY A 267 -6.23 -16.05 -5.14
CA GLY A 267 -7.42 -15.65 -5.88
C GLY A 267 -7.17 -14.58 -6.95
N VAL A 268 -5.95 -14.55 -7.52
CA VAL A 268 -5.53 -13.58 -8.55
C VAL A 268 -5.50 -14.26 -9.92
N ASN A 269 -6.14 -13.63 -10.90
CA ASN A 269 -6.21 -14.17 -12.26
C ASN A 269 -5.17 -13.57 -13.20
N ASP A 270 -4.65 -12.38 -12.88
CA ASP A 270 -3.76 -11.61 -13.76
C ASP A 270 -2.85 -10.68 -12.97
N TRP A 271 -1.58 -10.56 -13.40
CA TRP A 271 -0.59 -9.65 -12.80
C TRP A 271 0.17 -8.83 -13.84
N ASN A 272 -0.45 -8.59 -15.00
CA ASN A 272 0.14 -7.73 -16.02
C ASN A 272 0.31 -6.28 -15.52
N PRO A 273 1.23 -5.50 -16.09
CA PRO A 273 1.48 -4.12 -15.66
C PRO A 273 0.44 -3.11 -16.15
N ALA A 274 -0.54 -3.50 -16.97
CA ALA A 274 -1.55 -2.57 -17.48
C ALA A 274 -2.46 -2.06 -16.35
N HIS A 275 -2.73 -0.76 -16.36
CA HIS A 275 -3.52 -0.08 -15.34
C HIS A 275 -4.17 1.16 -15.93
N ASP A 276 -5.34 1.53 -15.45
CA ASP A 276 -5.99 2.79 -15.79
C ASP A 276 -5.99 3.71 -14.56
N SER A 277 -4.92 4.50 -14.43
CA SER A 277 -4.76 5.45 -13.33
C SER A 277 -5.82 6.55 -13.31
N ASN A 278 -6.54 6.80 -14.42
CA ASN A 278 -7.56 7.84 -14.47
C ASN A 278 -8.82 7.49 -13.66
N ARG A 279 -9.01 6.21 -13.36
CA ARG A 279 -10.11 5.74 -12.51
C ARG A 279 -9.93 6.15 -11.04
N PHE A 280 -8.70 6.46 -10.63
CA PHE A 280 -8.34 6.76 -9.25
C PHE A 280 -8.04 8.25 -9.10
N ARG A 281 -9.05 8.97 -8.60
CA ARG A 281 -8.96 10.41 -8.32
C ARG A 281 -9.90 10.79 -7.20
N LEU A 282 -9.51 11.76 -6.39
CA LEU A 282 -10.41 12.34 -5.40
C LEU A 282 -11.55 13.07 -6.11
N THR A 283 -12.77 12.72 -5.69
CA THR A 283 -14.00 13.41 -6.10
C THR A 283 -14.55 14.18 -4.89
N MET A 284 -15.46 15.12 -5.12
CA MET A 284 -16.16 15.80 -4.03
C MET A 284 -16.92 14.82 -3.13
N SER A 285 -17.46 13.75 -3.70
CA SER A 285 -18.11 12.67 -2.95
C SER A 285 -17.11 11.95 -2.03
N SER A 286 -15.88 11.65 -2.51
CA SER A 286 -14.83 11.04 -1.68
C SER A 286 -14.43 11.97 -0.54
N VAL A 287 -14.26 13.27 -0.80
CA VAL A 287 -13.93 14.28 0.21
C VAL A 287 -15.03 14.38 1.27
N TYR A 288 -16.30 14.44 0.84
CA TYR A 288 -17.44 14.45 1.75
C TYR A 288 -17.48 13.20 2.64
N THR A 289 -17.25 12.01 2.05
CA THR A 289 -17.24 10.74 2.79
C THR A 289 -16.15 10.74 3.86
N ILE A 290 -14.93 11.21 3.53
CA ILE A 290 -13.82 11.29 4.49
C ILE A 290 -14.20 12.21 5.66
N VAL A 291 -14.66 13.42 5.34
CA VAL A 291 -15.02 14.40 6.36
C VAL A 291 -16.15 13.87 7.24
N ALA A 292 -17.22 13.37 6.65
CA ALA A 292 -18.36 12.81 7.39
C ALA A 292 -17.93 11.65 8.30
N ASN A 293 -17.11 10.72 7.81
CA ASN A 293 -16.62 9.60 8.59
C ASN A 293 -15.72 10.07 9.75
N THR A 294 -14.80 11.00 9.48
CA THR A 294 -13.85 11.51 10.48
C THR A 294 -14.56 12.27 11.61
N ILE A 295 -15.53 13.13 11.30
CA ILE A 295 -16.23 13.92 12.31
C ILE A 295 -17.24 13.11 13.12
N SER A 296 -17.67 11.94 12.64
CA SER A 296 -18.59 11.03 13.33
C SER A 296 -17.88 10.20 14.41
N PHE A 297 -16.98 10.82 15.19
CA PHE A 297 -16.11 10.14 16.16
C PHE A 297 -16.87 9.34 17.23
N TRP A 298 -18.12 9.72 17.55
CA TRP A 298 -18.97 8.99 18.51
C TRP A 298 -19.41 7.60 18.02
N SER A 299 -19.28 7.33 16.72
CA SER A 299 -19.62 6.07 16.07
C SER A 299 -18.41 5.34 15.50
N HIS A 300 -17.19 5.72 15.91
CA HIS A 300 -15.99 4.97 15.57
C HIS A 300 -15.97 3.67 16.34
N GLU A 301 -15.48 2.60 15.67
CA GLU A 301 -15.46 1.24 16.18
C GLU A 301 -14.05 0.67 16.22
N GLU A 302 -13.75 -0.09 17.25
CA GLU A 302 -12.60 -1.02 17.27
C GLU A 302 -13.06 -2.40 16.83
N ILE A 303 -12.52 -2.87 15.72
CA ILE A 303 -12.86 -4.16 15.09
C ILE A 303 -11.78 -5.17 15.44
N GLY A 304 -12.12 -6.14 16.26
CA GLY A 304 -11.22 -7.24 16.58
C GLY A 304 -11.09 -8.21 15.41
N ILE A 305 -9.87 -8.54 15.04
CA ILE A 305 -9.55 -9.61 14.10
C ILE A 305 -8.88 -10.74 14.88
N PRO A 306 -9.48 -11.93 14.92
CA PRO A 306 -8.87 -13.07 15.60
C PRO A 306 -7.55 -13.45 14.94
N VAL A 307 -6.47 -13.49 15.72
CA VAL A 307 -5.16 -13.92 15.25
C VAL A 307 -4.71 -15.20 15.94
N PHE A 308 -4.08 -16.11 15.20
CA PHE A 308 -3.65 -17.42 15.67
C PHE A 308 -2.45 -17.92 14.86
N SER A 309 -1.67 -18.81 15.43
CA SER A 309 -0.49 -19.40 14.76
C SER A 309 -0.89 -20.12 13.47
N GLY A 310 -0.13 -19.86 12.40
CA GLY A 310 -0.37 -20.42 11.07
C GLY A 310 -1.40 -19.68 10.24
N MET A 311 -1.97 -18.56 10.71
CA MET A 311 -2.88 -17.74 9.91
C MET A 311 -2.19 -17.10 8.71
N ASP A 312 -2.96 -16.82 7.67
CA ASP A 312 -2.48 -16.15 6.45
C ASP A 312 -2.31 -14.63 6.70
N GLU A 313 -1.06 -14.17 6.77
CA GLU A 313 -0.74 -12.76 7.00
C GLU A 313 -1.16 -11.85 5.84
N ILE A 314 -1.21 -12.34 4.59
CA ILE A 314 -1.67 -11.55 3.44
C ILE A 314 -3.16 -11.23 3.59
N LYS A 315 -3.94 -12.24 3.97
CA LYS A 315 -5.37 -12.08 4.24
C LYS A 315 -5.60 -11.11 5.40
N LEU A 316 -4.86 -11.30 6.51
CA LEU A 316 -4.89 -10.40 7.66
C LEU A 316 -4.60 -8.96 7.25
N ALA A 317 -3.51 -8.72 6.50
CA ALA A 317 -3.09 -7.38 6.09
C ALA A 317 -4.16 -6.69 5.24
N LEU A 318 -4.70 -7.37 4.23
CA LEU A 318 -5.74 -6.81 3.36
C LEU A 318 -7.01 -6.43 4.13
N VAL A 319 -7.48 -7.30 5.02
CA VAL A 319 -8.70 -7.05 5.80
C VAL A 319 -8.49 -5.97 6.85
N ALA A 320 -7.37 -6.02 7.58
CA ALA A 320 -7.05 -5.02 8.61
C ALA A 320 -6.87 -3.62 8.01
N ASP A 321 -6.21 -3.53 6.86
CA ASP A 321 -6.03 -2.28 6.13
C ASP A 321 -7.38 -1.72 5.66
N ALA A 322 -8.22 -2.55 5.03
CA ALA A 322 -9.54 -2.13 4.55
C ALA A 322 -10.41 -1.53 5.67
N TYR A 323 -10.53 -2.23 6.80
CA TYR A 323 -11.33 -1.72 7.92
C TYR A 323 -10.72 -0.44 8.53
N SER A 324 -9.40 -0.35 8.63
CA SER A 324 -8.73 0.81 9.24
C SER A 324 -8.72 2.05 8.34
N ARG A 325 -8.92 1.90 7.01
CA ARG A 325 -9.03 3.04 6.07
C ARG A 325 -10.45 3.59 5.91
N THR A 326 -11.41 3.06 6.63
CA THR A 326 -12.80 3.55 6.59
C THR A 326 -12.96 4.95 7.21
N TYR A 327 -12.04 5.39 8.07
CA TYR A 327 -12.18 6.53 8.99
C TYR A 327 -13.38 6.38 9.94
N ARG A 328 -13.93 5.16 10.05
CA ARG A 328 -15.04 4.78 10.96
C ARG A 328 -14.63 3.64 11.88
N SER A 329 -13.64 2.87 11.50
CA SER A 329 -13.18 1.72 12.27
C SER A 329 -11.65 1.61 12.28
N HIS A 330 -11.15 0.93 13.29
CA HIS A 330 -9.75 0.57 13.43
C HIS A 330 -9.65 -0.93 13.74
N ALA A 331 -8.82 -1.63 12.97
CA ALA A 331 -8.59 -3.05 13.15
C ALA A 331 -7.61 -3.30 14.32
N VAL A 332 -7.93 -4.28 15.15
CA VAL A 332 -7.17 -4.67 16.34
C VAL A 332 -6.89 -6.17 16.27
N ALA A 333 -5.64 -6.57 16.35
CA ALA A 333 -5.25 -7.98 16.39
C ALA A 333 -5.54 -8.57 17.78
N VAL A 334 -6.36 -9.63 17.84
CA VAL A 334 -6.81 -10.25 19.09
C VAL A 334 -6.42 -11.72 19.13
N ALA A 335 -5.56 -12.12 20.07
CA ALA A 335 -5.22 -13.51 20.32
C ALA A 335 -6.15 -14.13 21.37
N ASP A 336 -6.56 -15.36 21.16
CA ASP A 336 -7.44 -16.12 22.09
C ASP A 336 -6.74 -16.47 23.42
N SER A 337 -5.41 -16.53 23.42
CA SER A 337 -4.60 -17.02 24.52
C SER A 337 -3.70 -15.93 25.09
N SER A 338 -2.91 -16.31 26.11
CA SER A 338 -1.81 -15.48 26.63
C SER A 338 -0.62 -15.39 25.68
N GLU A 339 -0.72 -15.88 24.44
CA GLU A 339 0.35 -15.78 23.45
C GLU A 339 0.63 -14.32 23.11
N THR A 340 1.84 -13.90 23.38
CA THR A 340 2.31 -12.52 23.09
C THR A 340 2.90 -12.38 21.70
N LYS A 341 3.10 -13.48 20.98
CA LYS A 341 3.68 -13.56 19.65
C LYS A 341 2.99 -14.65 18.84
N ILE A 342 2.54 -14.32 17.66
CA ILE A 342 1.85 -15.24 16.75
C ILE A 342 2.71 -15.43 15.50
N LYS A 343 3.15 -16.65 15.23
CA LYS A 343 3.85 -16.99 14.00
C LYS A 343 2.84 -17.23 12.90
N THR A 344 2.86 -16.42 11.86
CA THR A 344 1.97 -16.54 10.70
C THR A 344 2.37 -17.69 9.77
N LEU A 345 1.55 -17.94 8.74
CA LEU A 345 1.75 -19.03 7.77
C LEU A 345 3.13 -18.97 7.08
N ASN A 346 3.58 -17.77 6.68
CA ASN A 346 4.87 -17.59 6.02
C ASN A 346 5.98 -17.10 6.98
N GLY A 347 5.74 -17.14 8.29
CA GLY A 347 6.78 -16.99 9.32
C GLY A 347 7.01 -15.58 9.84
N LEU A 348 6.16 -14.60 9.52
CA LEU A 348 6.16 -13.32 10.25
C LEU A 348 5.74 -13.56 11.70
N ILE A 349 6.31 -12.76 12.59
CA ILE A 349 5.93 -12.76 14.01
C ILE A 349 5.03 -11.55 14.26
N LEU A 350 3.75 -11.80 14.36
CA LEU A 350 2.75 -10.80 14.71
C LEU A 350 2.71 -10.61 16.24
N ILE A 351 2.62 -9.36 16.67
CA ILE A 351 2.41 -9.00 18.07
C ILE A 351 0.93 -8.61 18.22
N PRO A 352 0.12 -9.42 18.94
CA PRO A 352 -1.29 -9.08 19.16
C PRO A 352 -1.43 -7.74 19.91
N ASP A 353 -2.44 -6.97 19.55
CA ASP A 353 -2.79 -5.73 20.26
C ASP A 353 -3.51 -6.06 21.59
N ARG A 354 -4.23 -7.19 21.63
CA ARG A 354 -4.99 -7.65 22.79
C ARG A 354 -4.95 -9.17 22.91
N ASN A 355 -5.01 -9.64 24.15
CA ASN A 355 -5.06 -11.06 24.52
C ASN A 355 -6.29 -11.34 25.38
N GLY A 356 -6.83 -12.57 25.30
CA GLY A 356 -7.93 -13.06 26.14
C GLY A 356 -9.31 -12.69 25.60
N ASP A 357 -10.33 -12.60 26.49
CA ASP A 357 -11.73 -12.40 26.10
C ASP A 357 -11.97 -10.99 25.52
N PRO A 358 -12.09 -10.86 24.19
CA PRO A 358 -12.24 -9.58 23.51
C PRO A 358 -13.63 -8.95 23.69
N ALA A 359 -14.63 -9.75 24.09
CA ALA A 359 -16.04 -9.32 24.16
C ALA A 359 -16.27 -8.16 25.14
N LYS A 360 -15.32 -7.92 26.04
CA LYS A 360 -15.46 -6.88 27.08
C LYS A 360 -14.98 -5.49 26.67
N SER A 361 -14.27 -5.34 25.55
CA SER A 361 -13.57 -4.09 25.23
C SER A 361 -13.62 -3.66 23.77
N LEU A 362 -14.12 -4.49 22.88
CA LEU A 362 -14.25 -4.19 21.44
C LEU A 362 -15.70 -3.93 21.06
N ASP A 363 -15.89 -3.14 20.02
CA ASP A 363 -17.22 -2.88 19.48
C ASP A 363 -17.74 -4.07 18.67
N ARG A 364 -16.83 -4.78 17.96
CA ARG A 364 -17.17 -5.96 17.15
C ARG A 364 -15.96 -6.87 16.95
N MET A 365 -16.22 -8.17 16.79
CA MET A 365 -15.24 -9.18 16.35
C MET A 365 -15.59 -9.66 14.95
N LEU A 366 -14.58 -9.81 14.10
CA LEU A 366 -14.73 -10.52 12.84
C LEU A 366 -14.65 -12.04 13.08
N PRO A 367 -15.24 -12.86 12.19
CA PRO A 367 -15.04 -14.31 12.23
C PRO A 367 -13.57 -14.67 11.97
N LYS A 368 -13.14 -15.83 12.44
CA LYS A 368 -11.85 -16.40 12.03
C LYS A 368 -11.84 -16.62 10.52
N PHE A 369 -10.72 -16.31 9.88
CA PHE A 369 -10.56 -16.57 8.45
C PHE A 369 -10.63 -18.08 8.17
N ASP A 370 -11.32 -18.42 7.11
CA ASP A 370 -11.41 -19.78 6.57
C ASP A 370 -10.39 -20.00 5.43
N SER A 371 -10.59 -21.01 4.60
CA SER A 371 -9.73 -21.33 3.45
C SER A 371 -9.97 -20.45 2.21
N THR A 372 -10.86 -19.46 2.28
CA THR A 372 -11.13 -18.52 1.18
C THR A 372 -9.83 -17.82 0.74
N PRO A 373 -9.56 -17.66 -0.57
CA PRO A 373 -8.39 -16.91 -1.05
C PRO A 373 -8.34 -15.47 -0.53
N ALA A 374 -7.13 -14.93 -0.34
CA ALA A 374 -6.93 -13.64 0.29
C ALA A 374 -7.65 -12.47 -0.43
N VAL A 375 -7.65 -12.45 -1.77
CA VAL A 375 -8.35 -11.43 -2.56
C VAL A 375 -9.87 -11.56 -2.44
N THR A 376 -10.40 -12.79 -2.42
CA THR A 376 -11.84 -13.03 -2.22
C THR A 376 -12.29 -12.59 -0.82
N GLU A 377 -11.46 -12.82 0.21
CA GLU A 377 -11.74 -12.34 1.56
C GLU A 377 -11.74 -10.81 1.62
N PHE A 378 -10.82 -10.16 0.89
CA PHE A 378 -10.78 -8.72 0.76
C PHE A 378 -12.04 -8.15 0.08
N ASP A 379 -12.53 -8.79 -1.01
CA ASP A 379 -13.80 -8.43 -1.64
C ASP A 379 -14.98 -8.53 -0.65
N SER A 380 -14.99 -9.60 0.14
CA SER A 380 -15.99 -9.82 1.19
C SER A 380 -15.93 -8.73 2.27
N ALA A 381 -14.72 -8.31 2.66
CA ALA A 381 -14.51 -7.22 3.60
C ALA A 381 -15.02 -5.88 3.04
N LEU A 382 -14.71 -5.55 1.78
CA LEU A 382 -15.21 -4.33 1.12
C LEU A 382 -16.75 -4.32 1.02
N LYS A 383 -17.36 -5.46 0.66
CA LYS A 383 -18.82 -5.61 0.66
C LYS A 383 -19.40 -5.34 2.04
N LYS A 384 -18.82 -5.95 3.09
CA LYS A 384 -19.26 -5.79 4.48
C LYS A 384 -19.09 -4.35 4.99
N ILE A 385 -18.00 -3.68 4.61
CA ILE A 385 -17.79 -2.25 4.86
C ILE A 385 -18.90 -1.42 4.21
N GLY A 386 -19.28 -1.75 2.96
CA GLY A 386 -20.36 -1.09 2.24
C GLY A 386 -21.74 -1.27 2.90
N GLU A 387 -22.03 -2.46 3.42
CA GLU A 387 -23.25 -2.77 4.17
C GLU A 387 -23.30 -2.05 5.53
N THR A 388 -22.15 -1.91 6.19
CA THR A 388 -22.07 -1.37 7.56
C THR A 388 -21.93 0.15 7.59
N TYR A 389 -21.04 0.72 6.76
CA TYR A 389 -20.66 2.13 6.78
C TYR A 389 -21.12 2.89 5.52
N GLY A 390 -21.81 2.22 4.61
CA GLY A 390 -22.31 2.77 3.37
C GLY A 390 -21.39 2.55 2.18
N LYS A 391 -22.00 2.45 0.99
CA LYS A 391 -21.31 2.18 -0.29
C LYS A 391 -20.22 3.21 -0.61
N SER A 392 -20.44 4.50 -0.23
CA SER A 392 -19.44 5.56 -0.42
C SER A 392 -18.16 5.32 0.39
N THR A 393 -18.28 4.74 1.59
CA THR A 393 -17.13 4.38 2.42
C THR A 393 -16.35 3.22 1.79
N ALA A 394 -17.03 2.17 1.32
CA ALA A 394 -16.37 1.07 0.61
C ALA A 394 -15.67 1.55 -0.67
N ALA A 395 -16.35 2.39 -1.46
CA ALA A 395 -15.77 2.99 -2.67
C ALA A 395 -14.53 3.84 -2.35
N PHE A 396 -14.57 4.57 -1.25
CA PHE A 396 -13.43 5.36 -0.79
C PHE A 396 -12.25 4.48 -0.33
N VAL A 397 -12.51 3.40 0.42
CA VAL A 397 -11.46 2.43 0.80
C VAL A 397 -10.82 1.82 -0.45
N ALA A 398 -11.63 1.36 -1.42
CA ALA A 398 -11.14 0.84 -2.68
C ALA A 398 -10.31 1.87 -3.47
N LEU A 399 -10.72 3.15 -3.46
CA LEU A 399 -9.96 4.25 -4.07
C LEU A 399 -8.58 4.41 -3.44
N LEU A 400 -8.49 4.41 -2.10
CA LEU A 400 -7.22 4.55 -1.38
C LEU A 400 -6.27 3.38 -1.66
N LEU A 401 -6.81 2.18 -1.78
CA LEU A 401 -6.06 0.96 -2.06
C LEU A 401 -5.79 0.76 -3.55
N GLU A 402 -6.31 1.65 -4.41
CA GLU A 402 -6.25 1.56 -5.88
C GLU A 402 -6.84 0.24 -6.40
N TYR A 403 -7.91 -0.23 -5.73
CA TYR A 403 -8.59 -1.47 -6.07
C TYR A 403 -9.74 -1.21 -7.05
N PRO A 404 -9.74 -1.85 -8.24
CA PRO A 404 -10.80 -1.65 -9.22
C PRO A 404 -12.12 -2.17 -8.66
N GLN A 405 -13.12 -1.31 -8.54
CA GLN A 405 -14.49 -1.76 -8.29
C GLN A 405 -15.13 -2.22 -9.61
N SER A 406 -15.75 -3.37 -9.59
CA SER A 406 -16.59 -3.92 -10.68
C SER A 406 -17.88 -3.13 -10.89
#